data_1bff908ab760f6b2bac6331eb5a72af6
#
_entry.id   1bff908ab760f6b2bac6331eb5a72af6
#
_cell.length_a   1.000
_cell.length_b   1.000
_cell.length_c   1.000
_cell.angle_alpha   90.00
_cell.angle_beta   90.00
_cell.angle_gamma   90.00
#
_symmetry.space_group_name_H-M   'P 1'
#
loop_
_entity.id
_entity.type
_entity.pdbx_description
1 polymer ?
#
loop_
_entity_poly.entity_id
_entity_poly.type
_entity_poly.pdbx_seq_one_letter_code
_entity_poly.pdbx_strand_id
1 'polypeptide(L)'
;MRALANSRAASPPEWELESLGRRLPRSLRHARDFTTAQRIVATAASMFAEQGLAGARMDEIARAAKVNKALLYYYFRSKEELHRFVLETLLSQLRARVWDQSNASLPARERLAAVIDNFFEFIRQHPNYPRLIQREMMSNGPNVEWIVSEYYKPLHARLVGLIEEGISSREFRRVDARNTALTVVSSMVFYFAAAPVLKRILGHDPLRPQEVARRRRAIQDLLEHGLLLPGAGMP
;
A
#
# COMPACT_ATOMS: atom_id res chain seq x y z
N MET A 1 11.57 34.25 7.24
CA MET A 1 10.56 34.62 6.25
C MET A 1 10.87 33.99 4.89
N ARG A 2 9.89 33.31 4.29
CA ARG A 2 9.84 32.82 2.89
C ARG A 2 10.86 31.75 2.48
N ALA A 3 10.48 30.46 2.57
CA ALA A 3 10.72 29.43 1.57
C ALA A 3 9.84 28.19 1.84
N LEU A 4 8.52 28.35 1.74
CA LEU A 4 7.54 27.26 1.67
C LEU A 4 6.65 27.59 0.47
N ALA A 5 7.11 27.31 -0.73
CA ALA A 5 6.22 27.27 -1.89
C ALA A 5 6.91 26.52 -3.04
N ASN A 6 6.14 25.61 -3.62
CA ASN A 6 6.33 24.89 -4.88
C ASN A 6 6.94 23.48 -4.80
N SER A 7 6.29 22.60 -4.03
CA SER A 7 6.12 21.24 -4.53
C SER A 7 4.96 21.26 -5.54
N ARG A 8 5.27 21.44 -6.83
CA ARG A 8 4.35 21.08 -7.91
C ARG A 8 4.07 19.58 -7.73
N ALA A 9 2.86 19.22 -7.30
CA ALA A 9 2.39 17.85 -7.32
C ALA A 9 2.61 17.34 -8.75
N ALA A 10 3.48 16.35 -8.89
CA ALA A 10 3.68 15.66 -10.15
C ALA A 10 2.31 15.13 -10.61
N SER A 11 2.00 15.28 -11.89
CA SER A 11 0.78 14.70 -12.47
C SER A 11 0.75 13.21 -12.13
N PRO A 12 -0.39 12.68 -11.69
CA PRO A 12 -0.49 11.26 -11.36
C PRO A 12 -0.14 10.42 -12.60
N PRO A 13 0.53 9.29 -12.44
CA PRO A 13 0.86 8.42 -13.54
C PRO A 13 -0.42 7.91 -14.26
N GLU A 14 -0.34 7.67 -15.57
CA GLU A 14 -1.50 7.31 -16.42
C GLU A 14 -2.29 6.10 -15.89
N TRP A 15 -1.63 5.12 -15.26
CA TRP A 15 -2.29 3.96 -14.66
C TRP A 15 -3.14 4.34 -13.44
N GLU A 16 -2.80 5.39 -12.72
CA GLU A 16 -3.60 5.95 -11.62
C GLU A 16 -4.87 6.59 -12.17
N LEU A 17 -4.75 7.26 -13.31
CA LEU A 17 -5.87 7.82 -14.07
C LEU A 17 -6.80 6.72 -14.60
N GLU A 18 -6.25 5.62 -15.12
CA GLU A 18 -7.05 4.50 -15.62
C GLU A 18 -7.76 3.70 -14.53
N SER A 19 -7.09 3.41 -13.42
CA SER A 19 -7.69 2.63 -12.32
C SER A 19 -8.82 3.39 -11.62
N LEU A 20 -8.63 4.69 -11.39
CA LEU A 20 -9.67 5.59 -10.89
C LEU A 20 -10.75 5.85 -11.95
N GLY A 21 -10.37 6.06 -13.20
CA GLY A 21 -11.30 6.38 -14.28
C GLY A 21 -12.27 5.26 -14.64
N ARG A 22 -11.88 3.99 -14.53
CA ARG A 22 -12.79 2.84 -14.77
C ARG A 22 -13.83 2.66 -13.67
N ARG A 23 -13.58 3.17 -12.47
CA ARG A 23 -14.38 2.95 -11.24
C ARG A 23 -15.16 4.18 -10.82
N LEU A 24 -14.72 5.37 -11.23
CA LEU A 24 -15.50 6.59 -11.03
C LEU A 24 -16.79 6.51 -11.84
N PRO A 25 -17.93 6.93 -11.28
CA PRO A 25 -19.17 7.12 -12.04
C PRO A 25 -18.89 7.89 -13.34
N ARG A 26 -19.60 7.59 -14.42
CA ARG A 26 -19.40 8.24 -15.74
C ARG A 26 -19.39 9.77 -15.67
N SER A 27 -20.07 10.33 -14.68
CA SER A 27 -20.11 11.77 -14.35
C SER A 27 -18.79 12.37 -13.88
N LEU A 28 -17.80 11.56 -13.47
CA LEU A 28 -16.51 12.00 -12.90
C LEU A 28 -15.33 11.92 -13.88
N ARG A 29 -15.57 11.71 -15.16
CA ARG A 29 -14.50 11.45 -16.13
C ARG A 29 -13.88 12.71 -16.73
N HIS A 30 -14.28 13.91 -16.30
CA HIS A 30 -13.66 15.17 -16.72
C HIS A 30 -12.44 15.49 -15.85
N ALA A 31 -11.38 16.07 -16.40
CA ALA A 31 -10.11 16.31 -15.72
C ALA A 31 -10.23 17.11 -14.40
N ARG A 32 -11.17 18.07 -14.30
CA ARG A 32 -11.46 18.83 -13.07
C ARG A 32 -12.10 17.96 -11.99
N ASP A 33 -12.99 17.06 -12.38
CA ASP A 33 -13.66 16.14 -11.47
C ASP A 33 -12.70 15.12 -10.91
N PHE A 34 -11.72 14.68 -11.71
CA PHE A 34 -10.70 13.75 -11.33
C PHE A 34 -9.81 14.28 -10.18
N THR A 35 -9.30 15.51 -10.31
CA THR A 35 -8.50 16.15 -9.26
C THR A 35 -9.29 16.33 -7.96
N THR A 36 -10.59 16.61 -8.07
CA THR A 36 -11.49 16.75 -6.92
C THR A 36 -11.73 15.39 -6.27
N ALA A 37 -11.97 14.34 -7.05
CA ALA A 37 -12.13 12.98 -6.53
C ALA A 37 -10.86 12.48 -5.82
N GLN A 38 -9.68 12.69 -6.40
CA GLN A 38 -8.41 12.35 -5.74
C GLN A 38 -8.26 13.04 -4.40
N ARG A 39 -8.57 14.34 -4.32
CA ARG A 39 -8.51 15.10 -3.06
C ARG A 39 -9.49 14.57 -2.02
N ILE A 40 -10.70 14.20 -2.43
CA ILE A 40 -11.69 13.58 -1.54
C ILE A 40 -11.15 12.24 -1.03
N VAL A 41 -10.64 11.38 -1.90
CA VAL A 41 -10.12 10.06 -1.55
C VAL A 41 -8.93 10.16 -0.59
N ALA A 42 -7.96 11.03 -0.88
CA ALA A 42 -6.79 11.24 -0.01
C ALA A 42 -7.20 11.76 1.38
N THR A 43 -8.13 12.73 1.43
CA THR A 43 -8.66 13.25 2.69
C THR A 43 -9.43 12.19 3.47
N ALA A 44 -10.29 11.44 2.79
CA ALA A 44 -11.07 10.36 3.40
C ALA A 44 -10.16 9.24 3.93
N ALA A 45 -9.10 8.87 3.18
CA ALA A 45 -8.12 7.88 3.62
C ALA A 45 -7.44 8.28 4.94
N SER A 46 -7.05 9.57 5.10
CA SER A 46 -6.48 10.08 6.34
C SER A 46 -7.49 10.00 7.49
N MET A 47 -8.70 10.49 7.28
CA MET A 47 -9.73 10.52 8.33
C MET A 47 -10.16 9.11 8.74
N PHE A 48 -10.33 8.19 7.80
CA PHE A 48 -10.64 6.79 8.12
C PHE A 48 -9.48 6.09 8.84
N ALA A 49 -8.23 6.39 8.49
CA ALA A 49 -7.07 5.88 9.20
C ALA A 49 -6.99 6.40 10.65
N GLU A 50 -7.38 7.64 10.90
CA GLU A 50 -7.34 8.27 12.22
C GLU A 50 -8.53 7.90 13.10
N GLN A 51 -9.75 7.97 12.57
CA GLN A 51 -11.01 7.90 13.32
C GLN A 51 -11.76 6.57 13.12
N GLY A 52 -11.38 5.78 12.09
CA GLY A 52 -12.13 4.60 11.65
C GLY A 52 -13.40 4.97 10.89
N LEU A 53 -14.07 3.95 10.35
CA LEU A 53 -15.33 4.15 9.63
C LEU A 53 -16.43 4.75 10.53
N ALA A 54 -16.55 4.26 11.76
CA ALA A 54 -17.60 4.76 12.68
C ALA A 54 -17.40 6.22 13.07
N GLY A 55 -16.16 6.64 13.36
CA GLY A 55 -15.83 7.98 13.84
C GLY A 55 -15.85 9.06 12.77
N ALA A 56 -15.49 8.73 11.53
CA ALA A 56 -15.42 9.70 10.45
C ALA A 56 -16.82 10.22 10.04
N ARG A 57 -16.89 11.51 9.73
CA ARG A 57 -18.13 12.18 9.31
C ARG A 57 -17.99 12.74 7.90
N MET A 58 -19.01 12.54 7.05
CA MET A 58 -19.04 13.04 5.68
C MET A 58 -18.87 14.56 5.60
N ASP A 59 -19.45 15.29 6.54
CA ASP A 59 -19.36 16.77 6.59
C ASP A 59 -17.93 17.24 6.88
N GLU A 60 -17.21 16.52 7.73
CA GLU A 60 -15.82 16.82 8.06
C GLU A 60 -14.90 16.49 6.88
N ILE A 61 -15.16 15.35 6.21
CA ILE A 61 -14.45 14.98 4.98
C ILE A 61 -14.66 16.04 3.90
N ALA A 62 -15.90 16.49 3.66
CA ALA A 62 -16.19 17.52 2.68
C ALA A 62 -15.46 18.83 2.98
N ARG A 63 -15.48 19.27 4.24
CA ARG A 63 -14.80 20.49 4.69
C ARG A 63 -13.27 20.36 4.51
N ALA A 64 -12.68 19.27 4.95
CA ALA A 64 -11.24 19.04 4.85
C ALA A 64 -10.78 18.88 3.39
N ALA A 65 -11.59 18.25 2.54
CA ALA A 65 -11.35 18.12 1.09
C ALA A 65 -11.67 19.42 0.31
N LYS A 66 -12.14 20.49 0.99
CA LYS A 66 -12.55 21.78 0.37
C LYS A 66 -13.58 21.60 -0.75
N VAL A 67 -14.58 20.77 -0.50
CA VAL A 67 -15.73 20.58 -1.38
C VAL A 67 -17.02 20.84 -0.61
N ASN A 68 -18.11 21.17 -1.30
CA ASN A 68 -19.41 21.26 -0.65
C ASN A 68 -19.98 19.85 -0.36
N LYS A 69 -20.84 19.74 0.63
CA LYS A 69 -21.46 18.49 1.04
C LYS A 69 -22.26 17.82 -0.10
N ALA A 70 -22.98 18.63 -0.89
CA ALA A 70 -23.77 18.12 -2.00
C ALA A 70 -22.89 17.44 -3.08
N LEU A 71 -21.73 18.03 -3.37
CA LEU A 71 -20.76 17.44 -4.29
C LEU A 71 -20.20 16.11 -3.76
N LEU A 72 -19.89 16.02 -2.47
CA LEU A 72 -19.42 14.76 -1.87
C LEU A 72 -20.50 13.67 -1.98
N TYR A 73 -21.77 13.98 -1.68
CA TYR A 73 -22.89 13.04 -1.81
C TYR A 73 -23.27 12.74 -3.28
N TYR A 74 -22.95 13.63 -4.18
CA TYR A 74 -23.07 13.35 -5.63
C TYR A 74 -22.09 12.26 -6.06
N TYR A 75 -20.88 12.23 -5.48
CA TYR A 75 -19.85 11.25 -5.80
C TYR A 75 -20.03 9.94 -5.03
N PHE A 76 -20.39 10.01 -3.76
CA PHE A 76 -20.49 8.88 -2.86
C PHE A 76 -21.77 8.96 -2.05
N ARG A 77 -22.68 8.04 -2.32
CA ARG A 77 -24.03 8.04 -1.70
C ARG A 77 -23.99 7.83 -0.19
N SER A 78 -22.94 7.15 0.32
CA SER A 78 -22.78 6.88 1.74
C SER A 78 -21.30 6.93 2.16
N LYS A 79 -21.08 6.97 3.45
CA LYS A 79 -19.75 6.90 4.06
C LYS A 79 -19.10 5.54 3.82
N GLU A 80 -19.87 4.49 3.84
CA GLU A 80 -19.47 3.12 3.59
C GLU A 80 -19.00 2.94 2.14
N GLU A 81 -19.72 3.53 1.20
CA GLU A 81 -19.32 3.54 -0.22
C GLU A 81 -17.99 4.28 -0.42
N LEU A 82 -17.83 5.45 0.18
CA LEU A 82 -16.57 6.20 0.13
C LEU A 82 -15.42 5.40 0.78
N HIS A 83 -15.67 4.78 1.93
CA HIS A 83 -14.68 3.95 2.62
C HIS A 83 -14.24 2.75 1.77
N ARG A 84 -15.21 2.04 1.19
CA ARG A 84 -14.96 0.92 0.27
C ARG A 84 -14.14 1.38 -0.93
N PHE A 85 -14.49 2.52 -1.52
CA PHE A 85 -13.77 3.09 -2.67
C PHE A 85 -12.31 3.46 -2.32
N VAL A 86 -12.08 4.04 -1.13
CA VAL A 86 -10.73 4.33 -0.62
C VAL A 86 -9.90 3.05 -0.49
N LEU A 87 -10.46 2.02 0.14
CA LEU A 87 -9.79 0.71 0.29
C LEU A 87 -9.45 0.11 -1.07
N GLU A 88 -10.42 0.08 -1.97
CA GLU A 88 -10.27 -0.47 -3.32
C GLU A 88 -9.19 0.25 -4.12
N THR A 89 -9.17 1.58 -4.05
CA THR A 89 -8.17 2.41 -4.70
C THR A 89 -6.76 2.07 -4.20
N LEU A 90 -6.54 2.09 -2.90
CA LEU A 90 -5.24 1.82 -2.30
C LEU A 90 -4.76 0.38 -2.54
N LEU A 91 -5.64 -0.59 -2.41
CA LEU A 91 -5.31 -2.00 -2.63
C LEU A 91 -5.01 -2.30 -4.11
N SER A 92 -5.71 -1.67 -5.03
CA SER A 92 -5.43 -1.80 -6.47
C SER A 92 -4.08 -1.18 -6.83
N GLN A 93 -3.74 -0.02 -6.26
CA GLN A 93 -2.44 0.63 -6.43
C GLN A 93 -1.30 -0.22 -5.85
N LEU A 94 -1.50 -0.78 -4.64
CA LEU A 94 -0.55 -1.72 -4.05
C LEU A 94 -0.29 -2.92 -4.97
N ARG A 95 -1.37 -3.55 -5.45
CA ARG A 95 -1.26 -4.71 -6.35
C ARG A 95 -0.52 -4.37 -7.63
N ALA A 96 -0.85 -3.26 -8.29
CA ALA A 96 -0.22 -2.84 -9.53
C ALA A 96 1.27 -2.54 -9.33
N ARG A 97 1.63 -1.87 -8.22
CA ARG A 97 3.01 -1.46 -7.95
C ARG A 97 3.89 -2.62 -7.52
N VAL A 98 3.42 -3.45 -6.59
CA VAL A 98 4.21 -4.56 -6.05
C VAL A 98 4.48 -5.63 -7.11
N TRP A 99 3.56 -5.80 -8.06
CA TRP A 99 3.62 -6.85 -9.08
C TRP A 99 3.68 -6.30 -10.50
N ASP A 100 4.60 -5.36 -10.75
CA ASP A 100 4.85 -4.90 -12.11
C ASP A 100 5.26 -6.08 -13.00
N GLN A 101 4.46 -6.33 -14.05
CA GLN A 101 4.69 -7.45 -14.98
C GLN A 101 5.93 -7.26 -15.85
N SER A 102 6.48 -6.05 -15.95
CA SER A 102 7.69 -5.75 -16.72
C SER A 102 8.92 -6.52 -16.22
N ASN A 103 8.89 -6.99 -14.95
CA ASN A 103 10.01 -7.69 -14.31
C ASN A 103 9.95 -9.22 -14.45
N ALA A 104 9.03 -9.79 -15.22
CA ALA A 104 8.88 -11.25 -15.33
C ALA A 104 10.11 -11.99 -15.90
N SER A 105 10.96 -11.30 -16.65
CA SER A 105 12.20 -11.86 -17.22
C SER A 105 13.41 -11.83 -16.29
N LEU A 106 13.30 -11.14 -15.14
CA LEU A 106 14.39 -11.04 -14.18
C LEU A 106 14.51 -12.31 -13.32
N PRO A 107 15.71 -12.63 -12.80
CA PRO A 107 15.92 -13.68 -11.81
C PRO A 107 14.98 -13.56 -10.62
N ALA A 108 14.61 -14.68 -10.00
CA ALA A 108 13.67 -14.72 -8.88
C ALA A 108 14.13 -13.83 -7.69
N ARG A 109 15.43 -13.80 -7.41
CA ARG A 109 16.04 -12.95 -6.37
C ARG A 109 15.83 -11.45 -6.63
N GLU A 110 15.99 -11.00 -7.86
CA GLU A 110 15.81 -9.59 -8.23
C GLU A 110 14.33 -9.19 -8.15
N ARG A 111 13.45 -10.08 -8.59
CA ARG A 111 12.00 -9.90 -8.48
C ARG A 111 11.56 -9.83 -7.02
N LEU A 112 12.12 -10.66 -6.13
CA LEU A 112 11.82 -10.60 -4.70
C LEU A 112 12.31 -9.29 -4.07
N ALA A 113 13.51 -8.84 -4.43
CA ALA A 113 14.03 -7.55 -3.99
C ALA A 113 13.13 -6.39 -4.47
N ALA A 114 12.69 -6.43 -5.74
CA ALA A 114 11.76 -5.43 -6.29
C ALA A 114 10.39 -5.42 -5.59
N VAL A 115 9.85 -6.58 -5.20
CA VAL A 115 8.62 -6.66 -4.40
C VAL A 115 8.76 -5.87 -3.10
N ILE A 116 9.89 -6.03 -2.41
CA ILE A 116 10.17 -5.32 -1.15
C ILE A 116 10.30 -3.82 -1.41
N ASP A 117 11.11 -3.42 -2.39
CA ASP A 117 11.35 -2.02 -2.71
C ASP A 117 10.06 -1.30 -3.12
N ASN A 118 9.27 -1.93 -3.96
CA ASN A 118 7.99 -1.41 -4.42
C ASN A 118 6.98 -1.27 -3.28
N PHE A 119 6.96 -2.23 -2.33
CA PHE A 119 6.11 -2.11 -1.14
C PHE A 119 6.53 -0.92 -0.27
N PHE A 120 7.81 -0.75 0.04
CA PHE A 120 8.30 0.37 0.84
C PHE A 120 8.03 1.71 0.16
N GLU A 121 8.19 1.78 -1.17
CA GLU A 121 7.87 2.98 -1.93
C GLU A 121 6.37 3.27 -1.96
N PHE A 122 5.51 2.24 -2.04
CA PHE A 122 4.07 2.40 -1.91
C PHE A 122 3.70 3.00 -0.55
N ILE A 123 4.26 2.48 0.55
CA ILE A 123 3.98 3.02 1.89
C ILE A 123 4.46 4.47 2.02
N ARG A 124 5.61 4.82 1.43
CA ARG A 124 6.11 6.20 1.42
C ARG A 124 5.11 7.16 0.77
N GLN A 125 4.44 6.72 -0.28
CA GLN A 125 3.43 7.52 -0.99
C GLN A 125 2.06 7.50 -0.28
N HIS A 126 1.76 6.42 0.44
CA HIS A 126 0.48 6.20 1.12
C HIS A 126 0.67 5.94 2.63
N PRO A 127 1.16 6.91 3.42
CA PRO A 127 1.53 6.70 4.83
C PRO A 127 0.35 6.30 5.73
N ASN A 128 -0.86 6.60 5.31
CA ASN A 128 -2.08 6.23 6.04
C ASN A 128 -2.56 4.79 5.78
N TYR A 129 -2.06 4.14 4.71
CA TYR A 129 -2.48 2.79 4.31
C TYR A 129 -2.31 1.74 5.42
N PRO A 130 -1.15 1.61 6.10
CA PRO A 130 -0.97 0.57 7.11
C PRO A 130 -1.98 0.68 8.25
N ARG A 131 -2.25 1.90 8.71
CA ARG A 131 -3.20 2.15 9.80
C ARG A 131 -4.65 1.91 9.37
N LEU A 132 -4.99 2.30 8.16
CA LEU A 132 -6.32 2.08 7.58
C LEU A 132 -6.62 0.59 7.48
N ILE A 133 -5.71 -0.18 6.87
CA ILE A 133 -5.86 -1.63 6.70
C ILE A 133 -5.86 -2.37 8.04
N GLN A 134 -4.97 -1.99 8.97
CA GLN A 134 -4.96 -2.59 10.31
C GLN A 134 -6.29 -2.42 11.02
N ARG A 135 -6.88 -1.22 10.96
CA ARG A 135 -8.21 -0.97 11.55
C ARG A 135 -9.28 -1.84 10.92
N GLU A 136 -9.31 -1.95 9.60
CA GLU A 136 -10.28 -2.80 8.90
C GLU A 136 -10.15 -4.27 9.30
N MET A 137 -8.92 -4.80 9.33
CA MET A 137 -8.66 -6.19 9.72
C MET A 137 -9.05 -6.46 11.18
N MET A 138 -8.71 -5.56 12.10
CA MET A 138 -8.98 -5.74 13.54
C MET A 138 -10.45 -5.54 13.91
N SER A 139 -11.18 -4.71 13.18
CA SER A 139 -12.61 -4.50 13.41
C SER A 139 -13.47 -5.66 12.88
N ASN A 140 -12.86 -6.61 12.16
CA ASN A 140 -13.58 -7.63 11.39
C ASN A 140 -14.70 -7.00 10.54
N GLY A 141 -14.34 -5.87 9.92
CA GLY A 141 -15.27 -5.03 9.16
C GLY A 141 -15.87 -5.75 7.94
N PRO A 142 -16.89 -5.17 7.32
CA PRO A 142 -17.64 -5.80 6.22
C PRO A 142 -16.78 -6.01 4.96
N ASN A 143 -15.61 -5.38 4.88
CA ASN A 143 -14.72 -5.49 3.73
C ASN A 143 -13.63 -6.57 3.88
N VAL A 144 -13.47 -7.19 5.05
CA VAL A 144 -12.36 -8.12 5.33
C VAL A 144 -12.34 -9.29 4.36
N GLU A 145 -13.47 -9.99 4.21
CA GLU A 145 -13.55 -11.15 3.32
C GLU A 145 -13.24 -10.78 1.87
N TRP A 146 -13.75 -9.66 1.42
CA TRP A 146 -13.46 -9.13 0.08
C TRP A 146 -11.98 -8.75 -0.08
N ILE A 147 -11.36 -8.07 0.89
CA ILE A 147 -9.94 -7.73 0.84
C ILE A 147 -9.09 -9.00 0.75
N VAL A 148 -9.43 -9.99 1.57
CA VAL A 148 -8.72 -11.27 1.58
C VAL A 148 -8.86 -11.99 0.25
N SER A 149 -10.07 -12.13 -0.29
CA SER A 149 -10.32 -12.89 -1.52
C SER A 149 -9.76 -12.21 -2.76
N GLU A 150 -9.98 -10.90 -2.91
CA GLU A 150 -9.62 -10.17 -4.13
C GLU A 150 -8.17 -9.68 -4.18
N TYR A 151 -7.54 -9.51 -3.02
CA TYR A 151 -6.20 -8.93 -2.96
C TYR A 151 -5.18 -9.83 -2.25
N TYR A 152 -5.44 -10.25 -1.02
CA TYR A 152 -4.40 -10.91 -0.23
C TYR A 152 -4.12 -12.34 -0.66
N LYS A 153 -5.16 -13.14 -0.94
CA LYS A 153 -4.97 -14.50 -1.47
C LYS A 153 -4.20 -14.48 -2.80
N PRO A 154 -4.56 -13.65 -3.82
CA PRO A 154 -3.79 -13.57 -5.05
C PRO A 154 -2.35 -13.08 -4.87
N LEU A 155 -2.14 -12.06 -4.02
CA LEU A 155 -0.79 -11.55 -3.75
C LEU A 155 0.08 -12.60 -3.07
N HIS A 156 -0.46 -13.30 -2.07
CA HIS A 156 0.23 -14.39 -1.38
C HIS A 156 0.58 -15.53 -2.35
N ALA A 157 -0.38 -15.97 -3.17
CA ALA A 157 -0.13 -17.03 -4.15
C ALA A 157 0.99 -16.69 -5.14
N ARG A 158 1.05 -15.42 -5.60
CA ARG A 158 2.13 -14.95 -6.48
C ARG A 158 3.50 -14.96 -5.78
N LEU A 159 3.54 -14.55 -4.51
CA LEU A 159 4.79 -14.56 -3.74
C LEU A 159 5.26 -15.99 -3.47
N VAL A 160 4.35 -16.90 -3.16
CA VAL A 160 4.65 -18.33 -3.04
C VAL A 160 5.23 -18.86 -4.36
N GLY A 161 4.59 -18.61 -5.49
CA GLY A 161 5.09 -19.02 -6.81
C GLY A 161 6.47 -18.46 -7.15
N LEU A 162 6.74 -17.19 -6.79
CA LEU A 162 8.06 -16.59 -6.96
C LEU A 162 9.14 -17.30 -6.13
N ILE A 163 8.83 -17.68 -4.89
CA ILE A 163 9.75 -18.41 -4.02
C ILE A 163 9.98 -19.83 -4.55
N GLU A 164 8.93 -20.53 -5.00
CA GLU A 164 9.03 -21.87 -5.61
C GLU A 164 9.87 -21.86 -6.91
N GLU A 165 9.69 -20.82 -7.72
CA GLU A 165 10.52 -20.60 -8.92
C GLU A 165 12.00 -20.43 -8.54
N GLY A 166 12.32 -19.58 -7.55
CA GLY A 166 13.69 -19.37 -7.09
C GLY A 166 14.32 -20.62 -6.48
N ILE A 167 13.54 -21.50 -5.83
CA ILE A 167 14.00 -22.81 -5.36
C ILE A 167 14.32 -23.71 -6.56
N SER A 168 13.44 -23.73 -7.56
CA SER A 168 13.59 -24.57 -8.75
C SER A 168 14.77 -24.14 -9.63
N SER A 169 15.00 -22.83 -9.75
CA SER A 169 16.16 -22.25 -10.47
C SER A 169 17.46 -22.31 -9.66
N ARG A 170 17.45 -22.82 -8.43
CA ARG A 170 18.59 -22.86 -7.49
C ARG A 170 19.13 -21.49 -7.09
N GLU A 171 18.32 -20.47 -7.17
CA GLU A 171 18.64 -19.16 -6.61
C GLU A 171 18.38 -19.13 -5.10
N PHE A 172 17.33 -19.84 -4.65
CA PHE A 172 16.95 -19.95 -3.25
C PHE A 172 17.25 -21.34 -2.69
N ARG A 173 17.59 -21.41 -1.42
CA ARG A 173 17.68 -22.68 -0.71
C ARG A 173 16.27 -23.29 -0.56
N ARG A 174 16.21 -24.59 -0.32
CA ARG A 174 14.94 -25.28 -0.05
C ARG A 174 14.34 -24.78 1.27
N VAL A 175 13.18 -24.16 1.19
CA VAL A 175 12.39 -23.65 2.29
C VAL A 175 10.91 -23.98 2.07
N ASP A 176 10.11 -23.87 3.14
CA ASP A 176 8.64 -23.83 3.00
C ASP A 176 8.24 -22.49 2.36
N ALA A 177 7.87 -22.52 1.09
CA ALA A 177 7.55 -21.32 0.32
C ALA A 177 6.36 -20.54 0.91
N ARG A 178 5.35 -21.24 1.43
CA ARG A 178 4.15 -20.62 2.02
C ARG A 178 4.49 -19.86 3.30
N ASN A 179 5.21 -20.50 4.22
CA ASN A 179 5.62 -19.86 5.47
C ASN A 179 6.68 -18.78 5.23
N THR A 180 7.56 -18.95 4.25
CA THR A 180 8.54 -17.93 3.86
C THR A 180 7.83 -16.69 3.30
N ALA A 181 6.82 -16.86 2.44
CA ALA A 181 6.01 -15.75 1.93
C ALA A 181 5.32 -14.97 3.07
N LEU A 182 4.74 -15.67 4.04
CA LEU A 182 4.14 -15.03 5.23
C LEU A 182 5.20 -14.29 6.06
N THR A 183 6.38 -14.87 6.23
CA THR A 183 7.50 -14.23 6.97
C THR A 183 7.94 -12.93 6.29
N VAL A 184 8.12 -12.94 4.96
CA VAL A 184 8.48 -11.75 4.18
C VAL A 184 7.42 -10.66 4.35
N VAL A 185 6.15 -10.98 4.12
CA VAL A 185 5.05 -10.00 4.27
C VAL A 185 4.96 -9.47 5.69
N SER A 186 5.01 -10.36 6.70
CA SER A 186 4.92 -9.95 8.11
C SER A 186 6.07 -9.03 8.52
N SER A 187 7.29 -9.30 8.04
CA SER A 187 8.47 -8.48 8.35
C SER A 187 8.37 -7.06 7.78
N MET A 188 7.66 -6.89 6.65
CA MET A 188 7.37 -5.58 6.06
C MET A 188 6.21 -4.88 6.76
N VAL A 189 5.05 -5.55 6.83
CA VAL A 189 3.79 -4.93 7.28
C VAL A 189 3.79 -4.61 8.76
N PHE A 190 4.30 -5.51 9.61
CA PHE A 190 4.31 -5.34 11.06
C PHE A 190 5.04 -4.09 11.50
N TYR A 191 6.14 -3.73 10.84
CA TYR A 191 6.91 -2.54 11.16
C TYR A 191 6.06 -1.27 11.12
N PHE A 192 5.24 -1.12 10.11
CA PHE A 192 4.36 0.04 9.94
C PHE A 192 3.14 -0.04 10.86
N ALA A 193 2.56 -1.23 11.01
CA ALA A 193 1.41 -1.44 11.89
C ALA A 193 1.77 -1.20 13.37
N ALA A 194 2.95 -1.62 13.79
CA ALA A 194 3.44 -1.47 15.16
C ALA A 194 4.18 -0.15 15.42
N ALA A 195 4.21 0.79 14.48
CA ALA A 195 4.97 2.04 14.60
C ALA A 195 4.76 2.81 15.91
N PRO A 196 3.53 2.94 16.48
CA PRO A 196 3.34 3.59 17.77
C PRO A 196 4.04 2.89 18.94
N VAL A 197 4.11 1.55 18.89
CA VAL A 197 4.81 0.73 19.90
C VAL A 197 6.31 0.81 19.69
N LEU A 198 6.77 0.67 18.44
CA LEU A 198 8.18 0.78 18.07
C LEU A 198 8.77 2.13 18.45
N LYS A 199 8.00 3.22 18.31
CA LYS A 199 8.43 4.55 18.76
C LYS A 199 8.79 4.58 20.26
N ARG A 200 8.04 3.86 21.07
CA ARG A 200 8.32 3.76 22.53
C ARG A 200 9.54 2.89 22.81
N ILE A 201 9.71 1.79 22.08
CA ILE A 201 10.84 0.86 22.24
C ILE A 201 12.15 1.53 21.80
N LEU A 202 12.12 2.22 20.65
CA LEU A 202 13.32 2.77 20.03
C LEU A 202 13.69 4.18 20.55
N GLY A 203 12.77 4.87 21.24
CA GLY A 203 12.98 6.24 21.70
C GLY A 203 12.93 7.31 20.59
N HIS A 204 12.64 6.90 19.34
CA HIS A 204 12.51 7.80 18.20
C HIS A 204 11.41 7.33 17.24
N ASP A 205 11.02 8.19 16.29
CA ASP A 205 10.00 7.86 15.30
C ASP A 205 10.54 6.85 14.27
N PRO A 206 10.00 5.61 14.22
CA PRO A 206 10.43 4.58 13.27
C PRO A 206 10.05 4.90 11.82
N LEU A 207 9.12 5.83 11.59
CA LEU A 207 8.65 6.19 10.24
C LEU A 207 9.46 7.33 9.61
N ARG A 208 10.53 7.81 10.25
CA ARG A 208 11.47 8.74 9.61
C ARG A 208 12.09 8.09 8.37
N PRO A 209 12.31 8.84 7.27
CA PRO A 209 12.83 8.28 6.02
C PRO A 209 14.08 7.42 6.19
N GLN A 210 14.99 7.84 7.08
CA GLN A 210 16.24 7.11 7.38
C GLN A 210 15.97 5.75 8.05
N GLU A 211 15.03 5.68 9.00
CA GLU A 211 14.67 4.44 9.70
C GLU A 211 13.90 3.48 8.80
N VAL A 212 13.02 3.99 7.96
CA VAL A 212 12.33 3.19 6.93
C VAL A 212 13.35 2.60 5.94
N ALA A 213 14.33 3.39 5.47
CA ALA A 213 15.40 2.91 4.60
C ALA A 213 16.30 1.89 5.31
N ARG A 214 16.59 2.08 6.61
CA ARG A 214 17.34 1.11 7.43
C ARG A 214 16.58 -0.20 7.56
N ARG A 215 15.26 -0.13 7.83
CA ARG A 215 14.40 -1.33 7.92
C ARG A 215 14.36 -2.11 6.61
N ARG A 216 14.20 -1.42 5.50
CA ARG A 216 14.22 -2.04 4.16
C ARG A 216 15.52 -2.83 3.95
N ARG A 217 16.67 -2.19 4.18
CA ARG A 217 17.98 -2.86 4.05
C ARG A 217 18.13 -4.06 4.97
N ALA A 218 17.67 -3.96 6.21
CA ALA A 218 17.73 -5.07 7.16
C ALA A 218 16.89 -6.28 6.72
N ILE A 219 15.75 -6.05 6.06
CA ILE A 219 14.95 -7.14 5.50
C ILE A 219 15.66 -7.76 4.30
N GLN A 220 16.22 -6.95 3.40
CA GLN A 220 16.98 -7.43 2.24
C GLN A 220 18.19 -8.25 2.68
N ASP A 221 18.98 -7.76 3.62
CA ASP A 221 20.12 -8.46 4.22
C ASP A 221 19.73 -9.80 4.86
N LEU A 222 18.64 -9.81 5.64
CA LEU A 222 18.11 -11.05 6.23
C LEU A 222 17.71 -12.08 5.16
N LEU A 223 17.11 -11.65 4.07
CA LEU A 223 16.72 -12.54 2.98
C LEU A 223 17.93 -13.01 2.19
N GLU A 224 18.90 -12.15 1.93
CA GLU A 224 20.14 -12.52 1.24
C GLU A 224 20.89 -13.61 1.99
N HIS A 225 21.10 -13.46 3.29
CA HIS A 225 21.84 -14.43 4.10
C HIS A 225 20.98 -15.61 4.58
N GLY A 226 19.67 -15.45 4.66
CA GLY A 226 18.74 -16.48 5.16
C GLY A 226 18.04 -17.30 4.09
N LEU A 227 17.88 -16.79 2.88
CA LEU A 227 17.11 -17.41 1.80
C LEU A 227 17.96 -17.76 0.57
N LEU A 228 18.90 -16.87 0.17
CA LEU A 228 19.68 -17.09 -1.02
C LEU A 228 20.74 -18.17 -0.83
N LEU A 229 21.10 -18.85 -1.89
CA LEU A 229 22.27 -19.75 -1.88
C LEU A 229 23.57 -18.94 -1.88
N PRO A 230 24.61 -19.40 -1.16
CA PRO A 230 25.93 -18.78 -1.21
C PRO A 230 26.46 -18.73 -2.66
N GLY A 231 26.92 -17.56 -3.08
CA GLY A 231 27.41 -17.34 -4.45
C GLY A 231 26.38 -16.74 -5.42
N ALA A 232 25.11 -16.61 -5.01
CA ALA A 232 24.08 -15.90 -5.77
C ALA A 232 24.00 -14.42 -5.36
N GLY A 233 25.14 -13.78 -5.11
CA GLY A 233 25.20 -12.38 -4.64
C GLY A 233 24.35 -11.44 -5.47
N MET A 234 23.72 -10.46 -4.81
CA MET A 234 23.07 -9.35 -5.50
C MET A 234 24.14 -8.47 -6.17
N PRO A 235 23.86 -7.93 -7.37
CA PRO A 235 24.74 -7.01 -8.05
C PRO A 235 24.91 -5.69 -7.28
#